data_c012c17592454e1ffd3601bc8fc1334a
#
_entry.id   c012c17592454e1ffd3601bc8fc1334a
#
_cell.length_a   1.000
_cell.length_b   1.000
_cell.length_c   1.000
_cell.angle_alpha   90.00
_cell.angle_beta   90.00
_cell.angle_gamma   90.00
#
_symmetry.space_group_name_H-M   'P 1'
#
loop_
_entity.id
_entity.type
_entity.pdbx_description
1 polymer ?
#
loop_
_entity_poly.entity_id
_entity_poly.type
_entity_poly.pdbx_seq_one_letter_code
_entity_poly.pdbx_strand_id
1 'polypeptide(L)'
;DIHKYMRFLEEAIIITLLDYDIHGGRIDGLTGVWLDIDDPLKARKIAALGVKCSRWVTMHGFAFNVNTDLSYFDNIIPCGIEDKSVTSMQKELGFKVDIEEVKAKLKVNLANVFDFDFRS
;
A
#
# COMPACT_ATOMS: atom_id res chain seq x y z
N ASP A 1 1.16 -0.26 20.06
CA ASP A 1 1.86 -1.33 19.37
C ASP A 1 2.04 -1.01 17.90
N ILE A 2 3.29 -1.03 17.45
CA ILE A 2 3.63 -0.66 16.07
C ILE A 2 3.00 -1.62 15.06
N HIS A 3 2.92 -2.90 15.38
CA HIS A 3 2.31 -3.88 14.47
C HIS A 3 0.83 -3.62 14.28
N LYS A 4 0.14 -3.26 15.34
CA LYS A 4 -1.28 -2.93 15.28
C LYS A 4 -1.51 -1.66 14.45
N TYR A 5 -0.66 -0.66 14.64
CA TYR A 5 -0.71 0.57 13.88
C TYR A 5 -0.53 0.31 12.37
N MET A 6 0.45 -0.53 12.04
CA MET A 6 0.72 -0.86 10.64
C MET A 6 -0.44 -1.63 10.00
N ARG A 7 -1.12 -2.49 10.77
CA ARG A 7 -2.29 -3.20 10.25
C ARG A 7 -3.43 -2.24 9.97
N PHE A 8 -3.59 -1.20 10.79
CA PHE A 8 -4.59 -0.17 10.52
C PHE A 8 -4.31 0.57 9.22
N LEU A 9 -3.03 0.92 8.99
CA LEU A 9 -2.64 1.57 7.74
C LEU A 9 -2.91 0.66 6.54
N GLU A 10 -2.55 -0.60 6.64
CA GLU A 10 -2.81 -1.56 5.57
C GLU A 10 -4.30 -1.68 5.28
N GLU A 11 -5.10 -1.78 6.34
CA GLU A 11 -6.55 -1.92 6.18
C GLU A 11 -7.14 -0.71 5.47
N ALA A 12 -6.75 0.49 5.88
CA ALA A 12 -7.25 1.71 5.25
C ALA A 12 -6.87 1.78 3.77
N ILE A 13 -5.66 1.36 3.43
CA ILE A 13 -5.21 1.33 2.05
C ILE A 13 -6.01 0.30 1.25
N ILE A 14 -6.23 -0.88 1.81
CA ILE A 14 -7.02 -1.92 1.14
C ILE A 14 -8.44 -1.44 0.85
N ILE A 15 -9.07 -0.78 1.82
CA ILE A 15 -10.42 -0.25 1.65
C ILE A 15 -10.42 0.84 0.56
N THR A 16 -9.43 1.71 0.57
CA THR A 16 -9.31 2.77 -0.43
C THR A 16 -9.16 2.20 -1.84
N LEU A 17 -8.30 1.19 -1.99
CA LEU A 17 -8.11 0.52 -3.28
C LEU A 17 -9.40 -0.10 -3.80
N LEU A 18 -10.20 -0.65 -2.90
CA LEU A 18 -11.45 -1.29 -3.29
C LEU A 18 -12.42 -0.30 -3.94
N ASP A 19 -12.38 0.97 -3.55
CA ASP A 19 -13.19 2.01 -4.19
C ASP A 19 -12.84 2.18 -5.67
N TYR A 20 -11.67 1.72 -6.08
CA TYR A 20 -11.21 1.77 -7.46
C TYR A 20 -11.22 0.38 -8.11
N ASP A 21 -11.90 -0.56 -7.47
CA ASP A 21 -12.01 -1.94 -7.95
C ASP A 21 -10.65 -2.64 -8.04
N ILE A 22 -9.74 -2.26 -7.14
CA ILE A 22 -8.44 -2.91 -7.00
C ILE A 22 -8.46 -3.71 -5.69
N HIS A 23 -8.21 -5.02 -5.81
CA HIS A 23 -8.32 -5.95 -4.69
C HIS A 23 -6.96 -6.18 -4.05
N GLY A 24 -6.65 -5.36 -3.04
CA GLY A 24 -5.42 -5.49 -2.28
C GLY A 24 -5.56 -6.50 -1.16
N GLY A 25 -4.44 -7.00 -0.70
CA GLY A 25 -4.39 -7.95 0.39
C GLY A 25 -3.04 -7.98 1.08
N ARG A 26 -2.88 -8.93 1.98
CA ARG A 26 -1.66 -9.11 2.77
C ARG A 26 -1.02 -10.45 2.45
N ILE A 27 0.32 -10.50 2.54
CA ILE A 27 1.07 -11.74 2.42
C ILE A 27 1.75 -11.99 3.78
N ASP A 28 1.56 -13.19 4.33
CA ASP A 28 2.14 -13.55 5.61
C ASP A 28 3.67 -13.35 5.59
N GLY A 29 4.16 -12.70 6.64
CA GLY A 29 5.58 -12.44 6.79
C GLY A 29 6.09 -11.23 6.03
N LEU A 30 5.26 -10.61 5.21
CA LEU A 30 5.64 -9.44 4.42
C LEU A 30 4.71 -8.27 4.75
N THR A 31 5.28 -7.16 5.22
CA THR A 31 4.47 -5.98 5.48
C THR A 31 4.14 -5.28 4.17
N GLY A 32 3.02 -4.56 4.18
CA GLY A 32 2.59 -3.80 3.01
C GLY A 32 1.28 -4.30 2.46
N VAL A 33 0.88 -3.73 1.33
CA VAL A 33 -0.33 -4.14 0.63
C VAL A 33 0.07 -4.64 -0.75
N TRP A 34 -0.48 -5.78 -1.12
CA TRP A 34 -0.09 -6.53 -2.30
C TRP A 34 -1.32 -6.84 -3.16
N LEU A 35 -1.07 -7.09 -4.44
CA LEU A 35 -2.09 -7.57 -5.37
C LEU A 35 -1.74 -8.99 -5.79
N ASP A 36 -2.76 -9.78 -6.17
CA ASP A 36 -2.62 -11.18 -6.59
C ASP A 36 -1.84 -12.01 -5.58
N ILE A 37 -2.26 -11.92 -4.32
CA ILE A 37 -1.52 -12.53 -3.20
C ILE A 37 -1.49 -14.04 -3.25
N ASP A 38 -2.40 -14.67 -4.00
CA ASP A 38 -2.48 -16.12 -4.11
C ASP A 38 -1.57 -16.69 -5.21
N ASP A 39 -0.95 -15.84 -5.99
CA ASP A 39 -0.07 -16.27 -7.06
C ASP A 39 1.32 -15.65 -6.87
N PRO A 40 2.30 -16.43 -6.39
CA PRO A 40 3.65 -15.90 -6.13
C PRO A 40 4.33 -15.28 -7.35
N LEU A 41 3.94 -15.71 -8.55
CA LEU A 41 4.54 -15.17 -9.78
C LEU A 41 3.94 -13.84 -10.17
N LYS A 42 2.73 -13.54 -9.71
CA LYS A 42 2.02 -12.31 -10.05
C LYS A 42 1.95 -11.32 -8.89
N ALA A 43 2.30 -11.76 -7.69
CA ALA A 43 2.22 -10.90 -6.52
C ALA A 43 3.08 -9.66 -6.72
N ARG A 44 2.50 -8.50 -6.43
CA ARG A 44 3.19 -7.22 -6.60
C ARG A 44 2.75 -6.25 -5.53
N LYS A 45 3.69 -5.48 -5.03
CA LYS A 45 3.46 -4.57 -3.92
C LYS A 45 2.99 -3.21 -4.42
N ILE A 46 1.89 -2.73 -3.87
CA ILE A 46 1.36 -1.41 -4.20
C ILE A 46 1.58 -0.40 -3.08
N ALA A 47 1.77 -0.86 -1.85
CA ALA A 47 2.09 0.02 -0.73
C ALA A 47 3.11 -0.65 0.17
N ALA A 48 4.13 0.11 0.55
CA ALA A 48 5.18 -0.34 1.44
C ALA A 48 5.00 0.30 2.81
N LEU A 49 5.13 -0.50 3.87
CA LEU A 49 5.03 -0.02 5.24
C LEU A 49 6.22 -0.50 6.04
N GLY A 50 6.65 0.31 6.98
CA GLY A 50 7.66 -0.10 7.93
C GLY A 50 8.81 0.85 8.07
N VAL A 51 9.43 0.78 9.23
CA VAL A 51 10.50 1.70 9.61
C VAL A 51 11.82 1.40 8.90
N LYS A 52 11.99 0.19 8.37
CA LYS A 52 13.23 -0.19 7.69
C LYS A 52 13.36 0.35 6.28
N CYS A 53 12.31 0.94 5.77
CA CYS A 53 12.31 1.54 4.44
C CYS A 53 12.59 3.03 4.53
N SER A 54 13.60 3.41 5.29
CA SER A 54 13.83 4.81 5.66
C SER A 54 14.01 5.76 4.49
N ARG A 55 14.47 5.27 3.35
CA ARG A 55 14.64 6.11 2.16
C ARG A 55 13.31 6.43 1.47
N TRP A 56 12.28 5.67 1.80
CA TRP A 56 10.97 5.74 1.17
C TRP A 56 9.93 6.28 2.11
N VAL A 57 10.21 6.10 3.38
CA VAL A 57 9.24 6.34 4.42
C VAL A 57 9.05 7.83 4.59
N THR A 58 7.82 8.24 4.44
CA THR A 58 7.39 9.57 4.84
C THR A 58 7.23 9.58 6.35
N MET A 59 6.86 10.72 6.87
CA MET A 59 6.61 10.86 8.30
C MET A 59 5.53 9.93 8.82
N HIS A 60 4.73 9.34 7.93
CA HIS A 60 3.61 8.49 8.31
C HIS A 60 3.93 7.01 8.28
N GLY A 61 5.14 6.64 7.88
CA GLY A 61 5.58 5.25 7.92
C GLY A 61 5.10 4.38 6.77
N PHE A 62 4.60 4.96 5.70
CA PHE A 62 4.21 4.18 4.53
C PHE A 62 4.45 4.96 3.23
N ALA A 63 4.53 4.20 2.16
CA ALA A 63 4.61 4.75 0.80
C ALA A 63 3.58 4.02 -0.06
N PHE A 64 2.64 4.77 -0.60
CA PHE A 64 1.54 4.23 -1.39
C PHE A 64 1.70 4.69 -2.83
N ASN A 65 1.84 3.74 -3.74
CA ASN A 65 2.07 4.05 -5.16
C ASN A 65 0.74 4.32 -5.87
N VAL A 66 0.44 5.59 -6.09
CA VAL A 66 -0.76 5.99 -6.82
C VAL A 66 -0.42 6.22 -8.29
N ASN A 67 0.28 7.31 -8.59
CA ASN A 67 0.75 7.63 -9.94
C ASN A 67 2.27 7.57 -10.02
N THR A 68 2.89 6.72 -9.23
CA THR A 68 4.33 6.63 -9.08
C THR A 68 4.99 6.16 -10.37
N ASP A 69 6.08 6.80 -10.73
CA ASP A 69 6.91 6.34 -11.84
C ASP A 69 7.68 5.09 -11.38
N LEU A 70 7.26 3.95 -11.86
CA LEU A 70 7.82 2.67 -11.42
C LEU A 70 9.18 2.35 -12.02
N SER A 71 9.61 3.09 -13.04
CA SER A 71 10.95 2.88 -13.61
C SER A 71 12.04 3.12 -12.58
N TYR A 72 11.75 3.92 -11.57
CA TYR A 72 12.66 4.15 -10.45
C TYR A 72 13.05 2.85 -9.75
N PHE A 73 12.14 1.89 -9.68
CA PHE A 73 12.35 0.62 -8.99
C PHE A 73 13.16 -0.40 -9.79
N ASP A 74 13.43 -0.13 -11.04
CA ASP A 74 14.25 -1.01 -11.88
C ASP A 74 15.69 -1.11 -11.35
N ASN A 75 16.14 -0.10 -10.62
CA ASN A 75 17.49 -0.02 -10.11
C ASN A 75 17.57 -0.10 -8.59
N ILE A 76 16.45 -0.36 -7.91
CA ILE A 76 16.38 -0.35 -6.45
C ILE A 76 15.55 -1.53 -5.98
N ILE A 77 16.05 -2.20 -4.94
CA ILE A 77 15.29 -3.29 -4.30
C ILE A 77 14.41 -2.66 -3.22
N PRO A 78 13.09 -2.64 -3.40
CA PRO A 78 12.20 -1.96 -2.44
C PRO A 78 12.10 -2.71 -1.13
N CYS A 79 12.51 -2.07 -0.04
CA CYS A 79 12.28 -2.55 1.32
C CYS A 79 12.68 -4.01 1.56
N GLY A 80 13.77 -4.44 0.96
CA GLY A 80 14.31 -5.78 1.19
C GLY A 80 13.56 -6.91 0.50
N ILE A 81 12.70 -6.58 -0.45
CA ILE A 81 11.97 -7.61 -1.20
C ILE A 81 12.64 -7.76 -2.56
N GLU A 82 13.40 -8.81 -2.70
CA GLU A 82 14.25 -8.99 -3.87
C GLU A 82 13.52 -9.64 -5.05
N ASP A 83 12.53 -10.48 -4.76
CA ASP A 83 11.91 -11.32 -5.78
C ASP A 83 10.51 -10.87 -6.18
N LYS A 84 9.99 -9.83 -5.54
CA LYS A 84 8.62 -9.39 -5.78
C LYS A 84 8.61 -8.09 -6.55
N SER A 85 7.71 -7.98 -7.50
CA SER A 85 7.56 -6.75 -8.27
C SER A 85 6.78 -5.70 -7.47
N VAL A 86 6.78 -4.48 -7.99
CA VAL A 86 6.00 -3.37 -7.45
C VAL A 86 5.01 -2.91 -8.50
N THR A 87 3.95 -2.25 -8.04
CA THR A 87 2.94 -1.72 -8.95
C THR A 87 2.40 -0.39 -8.40
N SER A 88 1.48 0.21 -9.14
CA SER A 88 0.82 1.46 -8.74
C SER A 88 -0.63 1.41 -9.18
N MET A 89 -1.46 2.31 -8.65
CA MET A 89 -2.83 2.42 -9.10
C MET A 89 -2.90 2.76 -10.59
N GLN A 90 -2.04 3.68 -11.04
CA GLN A 90 -1.99 4.06 -12.45
C GLN A 90 -1.69 2.86 -13.34
N LYS A 91 -0.74 2.03 -12.95
CA LYS A 91 -0.38 0.85 -13.74
C LYS A 91 -1.53 -0.14 -13.78
N GLU A 92 -2.19 -0.37 -12.66
CA GLU A 92 -3.28 -1.34 -12.59
C GLU A 92 -4.52 -0.88 -13.34
N LEU A 93 -4.82 0.42 -13.32
CA LEU A 93 -6.01 0.96 -13.95
C LEU A 93 -5.79 1.34 -15.41
N GLY A 94 -4.54 1.61 -15.79
CA GLY A 94 -4.21 1.99 -17.16
C GLY A 94 -4.37 3.48 -17.43
N PHE A 95 -4.63 4.29 -16.40
CA PHE A 95 -4.75 5.73 -16.55
C PHE A 95 -4.36 6.42 -15.24
N LYS A 96 -4.03 7.70 -15.34
CA LYS A 96 -3.62 8.49 -14.19
C LYS A 96 -4.81 8.75 -13.29
N VAL A 97 -4.61 8.58 -11.99
CA VAL A 97 -5.66 8.73 -10.97
C VAL A 97 -5.56 10.12 -10.35
N ASP A 98 -6.70 10.65 -9.94
CA ASP A 98 -6.72 11.92 -9.19
C ASP A 98 -6.16 11.66 -7.78
N ILE A 99 -4.94 12.11 -7.54
CA ILE A 99 -4.25 11.83 -6.29
C ILE A 99 -4.93 12.53 -5.10
N GLU A 100 -5.54 13.69 -5.32
CA GLU A 100 -6.23 14.39 -4.23
C GLU A 100 -7.49 13.64 -3.80
N GLU A 101 -8.17 13.00 -4.74
CA GLU A 101 -9.31 12.14 -4.42
C GLU A 101 -8.86 10.94 -3.60
N VAL A 102 -7.76 10.30 -4.00
CA VAL A 102 -7.22 9.14 -3.27
C VAL A 102 -6.83 9.55 -1.86
N LYS A 103 -6.17 10.69 -1.70
CA LYS A 103 -5.78 11.19 -0.38
C LYS A 103 -7.01 11.44 0.50
N ALA A 104 -8.05 12.02 -0.06
CA ALA A 104 -9.27 12.30 0.70
C ALA A 104 -9.94 11.00 1.16
N LYS A 105 -10.03 10.02 0.28
CA LYS A 105 -10.61 8.72 0.61
C LYS A 105 -9.77 7.99 1.65
N LEU A 106 -8.46 8.02 1.49
CA LEU A 106 -7.56 7.37 2.44
C LEU A 106 -7.68 8.00 3.82
N LYS A 107 -7.77 9.32 3.89
CA LYS A 107 -7.93 10.03 5.15
C LYS A 107 -9.21 9.63 5.88
N VAL A 108 -10.32 9.55 5.15
CA VAL A 108 -11.60 9.11 5.72
C VAL A 108 -11.51 7.67 6.20
N ASN A 109 -10.91 6.80 5.40
CA ASN A 109 -10.80 5.38 5.74
C ASN A 109 -9.88 5.16 6.94
N LEU A 110 -8.79 5.93 7.03
CA LEU A 110 -7.93 5.88 8.21
C LEU A 110 -8.70 6.27 9.47
N ALA A 111 -9.46 7.35 9.41
CA ALA A 111 -10.25 7.80 10.55
C ALA A 111 -11.26 6.73 10.97
N ASN A 112 -11.92 6.11 9.99
CA ASN A 112 -12.93 5.09 10.26
C ASN A 112 -12.31 3.83 10.87
N VAL A 113 -11.17 3.39 10.36
CA VAL A 113 -10.50 2.19 10.87
C VAL A 113 -10.06 2.41 12.32
N PHE A 114 -9.43 3.54 12.61
CA PHE A 114 -8.99 3.84 13.97
C PHE A 114 -10.17 4.00 14.91
N ASP A 115 -11.21 4.70 14.49
CA ASP A 115 -12.38 4.92 15.32
C ASP A 115 -13.08 3.61 15.67
N PHE A 116 -13.26 2.75 14.68
CA PHE A 116 -13.89 1.45 14.90
C PHE A 116 -13.12 0.63 15.93
N ASP A 117 -11.80 0.59 15.81
CA ASP A 117 -10.99 -0.22 16.73
C ASP A 117 -11.04 0.33 18.15
N PHE A 118 -11.01 1.65 18.32
CA PHE A 118 -11.02 2.25 19.64
C PHE A 118 -12.39 2.15 20.33
N ARG A 119 -13.45 2.00 19.56
CA ARG A 119 -14.79 1.87 20.13
C ARG A 119 -15.18 0.43 20.43
N SER A 120 -14.56 -0.51 19.77
CA SER A 120 -14.85 -1.91 19.99
C SER A 120 -13.94 -2.51 21.04
#